data_e6c29a6b3eff9f691e9d8a9b5f8a92f5
#
_entry.id   e6c29a6b3eff9f691e9d8a9b5f8a92f5
#
_cell.length_a   1.000
_cell.length_b   1.000
_cell.length_c   1.000
_cell.angle_alpha   90.00
_cell.angle_beta   90.00
_cell.angle_gamma   90.00
#
_symmetry.space_group_name_H-M   'P 1'
#
loop_
_entity.id
_entity.type
_entity.pdbx_description
1 polymer ?
#
loop_
_entity_poly.entity_id
_entity_poly.type
_entity_poly.pdbx_seq_one_letter_code
_entity_poly.pdbx_strand_id
1 'polypeptide(L)'
;MKVKYVVLSLILIATATAIFILIHLLKKTDYFLNPYEGINWETVKYFDANLHTHTTLSDGSYDPHQAIDKYHELDYHILALTDHDTHHHHAHPESLYPWTELKDIYFQVRDKINPRYNETYGERSNEEWQNRDPAELGMLAVQGSELSAGHHIGSYMSEYAGAEEDEHLSLQEVGKRDGLAMFFHPGRYNWDADWYVNFYRTYPHVIGQEIYNQTDRYPMDRPKWDAILHQLMPDRPVWGFANDDTHGTHHFGLNRNVFLISDLTIENVRSAMEHGHLYLYIPVEIGDRPDVTIRNVETYRDVLKLTLNGNYNEIEWITHNPETGESETIHKGLLLNTSNVPTSATFVRAVILSDGGRTYTQPFGIIRENN
;
A
#
# COMPACT_ATOMS: atom_id res chain seq x y z
N MET A 1 -62.16 -34.92 16.43
CA MET A 1 -61.26 -35.37 15.35
C MET A 1 -60.64 -34.21 14.58
N LYS A 2 -61.42 -33.21 14.12
CA LYS A 2 -60.88 -32.08 13.30
C LYS A 2 -59.74 -31.23 13.97
N VAL A 3 -59.82 -30.97 15.29
CA VAL A 3 -58.84 -30.16 16.03
C VAL A 3 -57.45 -30.83 16.07
N LYS A 4 -57.41 -32.17 16.24
CA LYS A 4 -56.08 -32.89 16.22
C LYS A 4 -55.38 -32.81 14.90
N TYR A 5 -56.10 -32.79 13.76
CA TYR A 5 -55.47 -32.65 12.44
C TYR A 5 -54.99 -31.22 12.19
N VAL A 6 -55.65 -30.19 12.69
CA VAL A 6 -55.22 -28.80 12.58
C VAL A 6 -53.95 -28.58 13.40
N VAL A 7 -53.87 -29.09 14.63
CA VAL A 7 -52.67 -28.99 15.46
C VAL A 7 -51.50 -29.75 14.85
N LEU A 8 -51.72 -30.93 14.30
CA LEU A 8 -50.66 -31.72 13.63
C LEU A 8 -50.12 -31.01 12.38
N SER A 9 -51.00 -30.38 11.59
CA SER A 9 -50.59 -29.58 10.41
C SER A 9 -49.80 -28.34 10.80
N LEU A 10 -50.13 -27.64 11.87
CA LEU A 10 -49.37 -26.48 12.36
C LEU A 10 -48.00 -26.87 12.87
N ILE A 11 -47.85 -28.00 13.56
CA ILE A 11 -46.56 -28.55 14.01
C ILE A 11 -45.69 -28.93 12.80
N LEU A 12 -46.25 -29.57 11.79
CA LEU A 12 -45.52 -29.94 10.56
C LEU A 12 -45.06 -28.72 9.79
N ILE A 13 -45.85 -27.66 9.69
CA ILE A 13 -45.46 -26.40 9.04
C ILE A 13 -44.37 -25.74 9.84
N ALA A 14 -44.48 -25.65 11.18
CA ALA A 14 -43.44 -25.04 12.02
C ALA A 14 -42.12 -25.80 11.96
N THR A 15 -42.16 -27.14 11.96
CA THR A 15 -40.91 -27.95 11.82
C THR A 15 -40.31 -27.83 10.42
N ALA A 16 -41.09 -27.81 9.35
CA ALA A 16 -40.62 -27.61 8.00
C ALA A 16 -39.99 -26.22 7.83
N THR A 17 -40.62 -25.19 8.41
CA THR A 17 -40.06 -23.83 8.42
C THR A 17 -38.73 -23.76 9.20
N ALA A 18 -38.67 -24.40 10.39
CA ALA A 18 -37.47 -24.45 11.21
C ALA A 18 -36.34 -25.22 10.50
N ILE A 19 -36.63 -26.32 9.84
CA ILE A 19 -35.68 -27.09 9.04
C ILE A 19 -35.19 -26.26 7.83
N PHE A 20 -36.11 -25.57 7.15
CA PHE A 20 -35.76 -24.68 6.04
C PHE A 20 -34.85 -23.54 6.49
N ILE A 21 -35.15 -22.89 7.61
CA ILE A 21 -34.32 -21.85 8.23
C ILE A 21 -32.98 -22.44 8.63
N LEU A 22 -32.93 -23.62 9.24
CA LEU A 22 -31.71 -24.29 9.65
C LEU A 22 -30.84 -24.66 8.45
N ILE A 23 -31.43 -25.20 7.37
CA ILE A 23 -30.73 -25.50 6.12
C ILE A 23 -30.16 -24.20 5.50
N HIS A 24 -30.92 -23.11 5.55
CA HIS A 24 -30.47 -21.81 5.03
C HIS A 24 -29.36 -21.20 5.90
N LEU A 25 -29.41 -21.40 7.23
CA LEU A 25 -28.37 -20.98 8.16
C LEU A 25 -27.11 -21.84 8.07
N LEU A 26 -27.24 -23.11 7.66
CA LEU A 26 -26.12 -24.04 7.47
C LEU A 26 -25.56 -24.02 6.04
N LYS A 27 -26.22 -23.30 5.11
CA LYS A 27 -25.72 -23.17 3.76
C LYS A 27 -24.43 -22.37 3.81
N LYS A 28 -23.35 -23.00 3.47
CA LYS A 28 -22.06 -22.33 3.27
C LYS A 28 -22.21 -21.32 2.15
N THR A 29 -21.78 -20.10 2.40
CA THR A 29 -21.82 -19.02 1.43
C THR A 29 -20.42 -18.51 1.19
N ASP A 30 -20.09 -18.19 -0.04
CA ASP A 30 -18.88 -17.47 -0.37
C ASP A 30 -18.80 -16.18 0.48
N TYR A 31 -17.58 -15.78 0.85
CA TYR A 31 -17.38 -14.58 1.67
C TYR A 31 -16.08 -13.86 1.30
N PHE A 32 -15.98 -12.60 1.76
CA PHE A 32 -14.81 -11.76 1.54
C PHE A 32 -13.88 -11.77 2.75
N LEU A 33 -12.57 -11.93 2.49
CA LEU A 33 -11.53 -11.60 3.45
C LEU A 33 -11.28 -10.10 3.43
N ASN A 34 -11.45 -9.47 4.57
CA ASN A 34 -11.37 -8.02 4.71
C ASN A 34 -9.97 -7.60 5.16
N PRO A 35 -9.18 -6.86 4.35
CA PRO A 35 -7.86 -6.38 4.76
C PRO A 35 -7.93 -5.36 5.91
N TYR A 36 -9.09 -4.81 6.20
CA TYR A 36 -9.32 -3.85 7.28
C TYR A 36 -9.92 -4.49 8.54
N GLU A 37 -9.93 -5.82 8.61
CA GLU A 37 -10.38 -6.52 9.82
C GLU A 37 -9.49 -6.15 11.01
N GLY A 38 -10.10 -5.89 12.17
CA GLY A 38 -9.39 -5.49 13.38
C GLY A 38 -9.20 -3.97 13.54
N ILE A 39 -9.48 -3.16 12.52
CA ILE A 39 -9.46 -1.70 12.67
C ILE A 39 -10.62 -1.24 13.55
N ASN A 40 -10.32 -0.52 14.63
CA ASN A 40 -11.35 0.14 15.42
C ASN A 40 -11.72 1.48 14.78
N TRP A 41 -12.77 1.47 13.96
CA TRP A 41 -13.23 2.62 13.20
C TRP A 41 -13.76 3.81 14.03
N GLU A 42 -14.01 3.62 15.32
CA GLU A 42 -14.39 4.71 16.22
C GLU A 42 -13.21 5.54 16.70
N THR A 43 -12.02 4.92 16.78
CA THR A 43 -10.82 5.53 17.37
C THR A 43 -9.66 5.65 16.40
N VAL A 44 -9.73 5.04 15.22
CA VAL A 44 -8.67 5.09 14.21
C VAL A 44 -8.42 6.53 13.76
N LYS A 45 -7.14 6.85 13.57
CA LYS A 45 -6.69 8.11 12.98
C LYS A 45 -6.17 7.85 11.56
N TYR A 46 -6.11 8.92 10.78
CA TYR A 46 -5.72 8.88 9.36
C TYR A 46 -4.41 9.65 9.22
N PHE A 47 -3.37 8.99 8.79
CA PHE A 47 -2.05 9.60 8.63
C PHE A 47 -1.57 9.45 7.20
N ASP A 48 -1.37 10.58 6.54
CA ASP A 48 -0.88 10.62 5.16
C ASP A 48 0.61 10.32 5.13
N ALA A 49 1.02 9.46 4.20
CA ALA A 49 2.39 8.98 4.04
C ALA A 49 2.89 9.05 2.61
N ASN A 50 4.18 9.34 2.44
CA ASN A 50 4.92 9.04 1.23
C ASN A 50 6.12 8.17 1.60
N LEU A 51 6.29 7.05 0.89
CA LEU A 51 7.29 6.04 1.19
C LEU A 51 8.36 5.88 0.11
N HIS A 52 8.42 6.80 -0.87
CA HIS A 52 9.40 6.79 -1.95
C HIS A 52 9.80 8.23 -2.29
N THR A 53 10.97 8.65 -1.83
CA THR A 53 11.47 10.02 -1.95
C THR A 53 12.98 10.02 -2.16
N HIS A 54 13.45 10.73 -3.18
CA HIS A 54 14.86 10.97 -3.44
C HIS A 54 15.27 12.38 -2.99
N THR A 55 16.52 12.47 -2.52
CA THR A 55 17.14 13.72 -2.11
C THR A 55 18.48 13.90 -2.84
N THR A 56 19.22 14.95 -2.50
CA THR A 56 20.59 15.14 -3.01
C THR A 56 21.56 14.09 -2.50
N LEU A 57 21.15 13.17 -1.66
CA LEU A 57 21.93 11.98 -1.29
C LEU A 57 22.03 10.98 -2.45
N SER A 58 21.09 11.01 -3.39
CA SER A 58 21.16 10.25 -4.65
C SER A 58 21.01 11.17 -5.87
N ASP A 59 19.84 11.23 -6.45
CA ASP A 59 19.55 11.96 -7.69
C ASP A 59 18.35 12.92 -7.58
N GLY A 60 17.82 13.13 -6.36
CA GLY A 60 16.83 14.15 -6.07
C GLY A 60 17.43 15.56 -6.07
N SER A 61 16.58 16.57 -6.26
CA SER A 61 16.98 17.99 -6.37
C SER A 61 16.96 18.75 -5.04
N TYR A 62 16.44 18.15 -3.98
CA TYR A 62 16.26 18.76 -2.66
C TYR A 62 17.14 18.07 -1.62
N ASP A 63 17.75 18.88 -0.75
CA ASP A 63 18.42 18.31 0.40
C ASP A 63 17.41 17.67 1.36
N PRO A 64 17.80 16.65 2.16
CA PRO A 64 16.87 15.94 3.04
C PRO A 64 15.99 16.84 3.89
N HIS A 65 16.55 17.88 4.53
CA HIS A 65 15.77 18.82 5.35
C HIS A 65 14.72 19.57 4.52
N GLN A 66 15.04 19.94 3.28
CA GLN A 66 14.10 20.62 2.40
C GLN A 66 12.98 19.67 1.94
N ALA A 67 13.29 18.41 1.67
CA ALA A 67 12.28 17.41 1.35
C ALA A 67 11.33 17.18 2.54
N ILE A 68 11.87 17.07 3.76
CA ILE A 68 11.09 16.94 4.99
C ILE A 68 10.14 18.13 5.15
N ASP A 69 10.66 19.37 5.04
CA ASP A 69 9.86 20.59 5.16
C ASP A 69 8.75 20.66 4.12
N LYS A 70 9.02 20.24 2.87
CA LYS A 70 8.03 20.19 1.79
C LYS A 70 6.90 19.22 2.09
N TYR A 71 7.19 18.02 2.56
CA TYR A 71 6.15 17.06 2.93
C TYR A 71 5.37 17.52 4.16
N HIS A 72 6.03 18.16 5.14
CA HIS A 72 5.34 18.76 6.27
C HIS A 72 4.37 19.89 5.83
N GLU A 73 4.80 20.79 4.94
CA GLU A 73 3.95 21.86 4.37
C GLU A 73 2.70 21.30 3.67
N LEU A 74 2.77 20.06 3.15
CA LEU A 74 1.67 19.36 2.48
C LEU A 74 0.87 18.44 3.41
N ASP A 75 1.04 18.58 4.74
CA ASP A 75 0.35 17.79 5.76
C ASP A 75 0.61 16.27 5.67
N TYR A 76 1.83 15.84 5.26
CA TYR A 76 2.24 14.46 5.43
C TYR A 76 2.73 14.22 6.85
N HIS A 77 2.41 13.03 7.36
CA HIS A 77 2.72 12.63 8.74
C HIS A 77 3.80 11.54 8.81
N ILE A 78 3.90 10.74 7.76
CA ILE A 78 4.85 9.63 7.65
C ILE A 78 5.66 9.84 6.39
N LEU A 79 6.98 9.77 6.51
CA LEU A 79 7.89 9.95 5.38
C LEU A 79 9.02 8.95 5.43
N ALA A 80 9.33 8.34 4.27
CA ALA A 80 10.58 7.63 4.05
C ALA A 80 11.42 8.38 2.99
N LEU A 81 12.65 8.70 3.32
CA LEU A 81 13.67 9.03 2.33
C LEU A 81 14.29 7.72 1.87
N THR A 82 14.21 7.46 0.57
CA THR A 82 14.59 6.19 -0.04
C THR A 82 15.62 6.42 -1.14
N ASP A 83 16.61 7.24 -0.84
CA ASP A 83 17.70 7.49 -1.76
C ASP A 83 18.32 6.19 -2.28
N HIS A 84 18.80 6.22 -3.51
CA HIS A 84 19.44 5.06 -4.14
C HIS A 84 20.66 4.58 -3.34
N ASP A 85 20.76 3.29 -3.16
CA ASP A 85 21.82 2.56 -2.51
C ASP A 85 23.19 2.63 -3.21
N THR A 86 23.22 3.11 -4.40
CA THR A 86 24.22 2.85 -5.46
C THR A 86 25.67 2.97 -5.06
N HIS A 87 26.02 3.65 -3.95
CA HIS A 87 27.44 3.90 -3.64
C HIS A 87 27.78 3.80 -2.16
N HIS A 88 26.86 3.43 -1.27
CA HIS A 88 26.97 3.80 0.13
C HIS A 88 27.11 2.66 1.09
N HIS A 89 26.57 1.51 0.75
CA HIS A 89 26.51 0.35 1.63
C HIS A 89 27.88 -0.11 2.12
N HIS A 90 28.92 0.06 1.31
CA HIS A 90 30.29 -0.28 1.71
C HIS A 90 30.92 0.74 2.66
N ALA A 91 30.48 2.00 2.61
CA ALA A 91 31.00 3.06 3.45
C ALA A 91 30.24 3.17 4.78
N HIS A 92 28.95 2.88 4.77
CA HIS A 92 28.05 2.98 5.92
C HIS A 92 26.96 1.93 5.82
N PRO A 93 27.20 0.67 6.23
CA PRO A 93 26.16 -0.35 6.31
C PRO A 93 25.04 0.00 7.30
N GLU A 94 25.31 0.95 8.22
CA GLU A 94 24.33 1.52 9.16
C GLU A 94 23.66 2.78 8.61
N SER A 95 23.82 3.06 7.34
CA SER A 95 23.60 4.37 6.75
C SER A 95 22.17 4.69 6.39
N LEU A 96 21.29 4.20 7.16
CA LEU A 96 20.04 4.88 7.28
C LEU A 96 20.27 5.99 8.27
N TYR A 97 20.71 7.10 7.71
CA TYR A 97 21.19 8.25 8.45
C TYR A 97 20.21 8.59 9.55
N PRO A 98 20.65 8.73 10.80
CA PRO A 98 19.85 9.41 11.78
C PRO A 98 19.52 10.77 11.18
N TRP A 99 18.27 10.97 10.83
CA TRP A 99 17.78 12.18 10.16
C TRP A 99 18.15 13.44 10.93
N THR A 100 18.31 13.31 12.26
CA THR A 100 18.74 14.36 13.19
C THR A 100 20.22 14.73 13.07
N GLU A 101 21.06 13.85 12.54
CA GLU A 101 22.51 14.01 12.47
C GLU A 101 23.07 14.20 11.05
N LEU A 102 22.19 14.33 10.06
CA LEU A 102 22.59 14.43 8.65
C LEU A 102 23.62 15.53 8.40
N LYS A 103 23.51 16.65 9.06
CA LYS A 103 24.43 17.75 8.92
C LYS A 103 25.87 17.35 9.28
N ASP A 104 26.04 16.65 10.39
CA ASP A 104 27.37 16.29 10.90
C ASP A 104 27.99 15.14 10.10
N ILE A 105 27.16 14.21 9.63
CA ILE A 105 27.58 13.02 8.88
C ILE A 105 27.77 13.36 7.41
N TYR A 106 26.87 14.15 6.83
CA TYR A 106 26.80 14.41 5.40
C TYR A 106 28.13 14.92 4.82
N PHE A 107 28.71 15.97 5.41
CA PHE A 107 29.97 16.52 4.89
C PHE A 107 31.18 15.61 5.07
N GLN A 108 31.11 14.63 5.97
CA GLN A 108 32.17 13.62 6.12
C GLN A 108 32.07 12.52 5.08
N VAL A 109 30.87 12.27 4.56
CA VAL A 109 30.59 11.11 3.70
C VAL A 109 30.04 11.48 2.32
N ARG A 110 29.67 12.75 2.12
CA ARG A 110 29.03 13.24 0.88
C ARG A 110 29.66 12.70 -0.40
N ASP A 111 30.98 12.83 -0.53
CA ASP A 111 31.71 12.41 -1.74
C ASP A 111 31.74 10.89 -1.89
N LYS A 112 31.49 10.14 -0.82
CA LYS A 112 31.34 8.68 -0.86
C LYS A 112 29.92 8.27 -1.21
N ILE A 113 28.94 9.04 -0.71
CA ILE A 113 27.52 8.82 -0.94
C ILE A 113 27.15 9.20 -2.37
N ASN A 114 27.51 10.40 -2.77
CA ASN A 114 27.30 10.90 -4.12
C ASN A 114 28.62 11.50 -4.67
N PRO A 115 29.47 10.70 -5.33
CA PRO A 115 30.74 11.17 -5.86
C PRO A 115 30.61 12.31 -6.87
N ARG A 116 29.43 12.48 -7.50
CA ARG A 116 29.16 13.56 -8.45
C ARG A 116 28.42 14.73 -7.83
N TYR A 117 28.27 14.75 -6.51
CA TYR A 117 27.47 15.78 -5.86
C TYR A 117 27.84 17.20 -6.30
N ASN A 118 29.13 17.56 -6.22
CA ASN A 118 29.62 18.88 -6.60
C ASN A 118 29.48 19.17 -8.10
N GLU A 119 29.56 18.16 -8.95
CA GLU A 119 29.34 18.28 -10.40
C GLU A 119 27.87 18.56 -10.71
N THR A 120 26.97 17.95 -9.97
CA THR A 120 25.51 18.01 -10.20
C THR A 120 24.88 19.25 -9.55
N TYR A 121 25.26 19.55 -8.31
CA TYR A 121 24.58 20.55 -7.46
C TYR A 121 25.45 21.78 -7.15
N GLY A 122 26.72 21.77 -7.54
CA GLY A 122 27.69 22.81 -7.20
C GLY A 122 28.26 22.68 -5.78
N GLU A 123 29.30 23.47 -5.48
CA GLU A 123 29.85 23.55 -4.13
C GLU A 123 28.82 24.24 -3.21
N ARG A 124 28.34 23.50 -2.20
CA ARG A 124 27.48 24.05 -1.15
C ARG A 124 28.27 24.17 0.15
N SER A 125 28.05 25.26 0.86
CA SER A 125 28.66 25.45 2.17
C SER A 125 27.93 24.64 3.24
N ASN A 126 28.62 24.30 4.34
CA ASN A 126 28.01 23.67 5.52
C ASN A 126 26.86 24.51 6.11
N GLU A 127 26.79 25.79 5.81
CA GLU A 127 25.77 26.71 6.32
C GLU A 127 24.43 26.55 5.61
N GLU A 128 24.42 26.04 4.38
CA GLU A 128 23.19 25.79 3.59
C GLU A 128 22.51 24.48 3.96
N TRP A 129 23.25 23.53 4.53
CA TRP A 129 22.72 22.28 5.01
C TRP A 129 22.21 22.40 6.44
N GLN A 130 21.02 21.86 6.72
CA GLN A 130 20.41 21.90 8.05
C GLN A 130 20.02 20.50 8.51
N ASN A 131 20.19 20.25 9.81
CA ASN A 131 19.53 19.12 10.44
C ASN A 131 18.03 19.42 10.55
N ARG A 132 17.23 18.40 10.32
CA ARG A 132 15.78 18.47 10.48
C ARG A 132 15.30 17.18 11.14
N ASP A 133 14.79 17.29 12.35
CA ASP A 133 14.13 16.19 13.03
C ASP A 133 12.64 16.18 12.66
N PRO A 134 12.14 15.18 11.92
CA PRO A 134 10.72 15.06 11.60
C PRO A 134 9.82 15.02 12.84
N ALA A 135 10.32 14.46 13.95
CA ALA A 135 9.55 14.39 15.20
C ALA A 135 9.24 15.77 15.79
N GLU A 136 10.12 16.78 15.62
CA GLU A 136 9.85 18.16 16.03
C GLU A 136 8.72 18.81 15.22
N LEU A 137 8.44 18.27 14.04
CA LEU A 137 7.33 18.67 13.15
C LEU A 137 6.08 17.82 13.35
N GLY A 138 6.08 16.88 14.30
CA GLY A 138 4.98 15.94 14.50
C GLY A 138 4.89 14.86 13.42
N MET A 139 5.96 14.64 12.65
CA MET A 139 6.07 13.61 11.63
C MET A 139 6.82 12.38 12.17
N LEU A 140 6.57 11.22 11.53
CA LEU A 140 7.32 9.99 11.76
C LEU A 140 8.22 9.70 10.55
N ALA A 141 9.52 9.58 10.81
CA ALA A 141 10.48 9.07 9.84
C ALA A 141 10.44 7.54 9.78
N VAL A 142 10.23 6.99 8.61
CA VAL A 142 10.40 5.57 8.32
C VAL A 142 11.73 5.38 7.64
N GLN A 143 12.59 4.59 8.25
CA GLN A 143 13.87 4.23 7.67
C GLN A 143 13.68 3.47 6.37
N GLY A 144 14.28 3.93 5.27
CA GLY A 144 14.11 3.34 3.96
C GLY A 144 15.29 3.58 3.01
N SER A 145 15.38 2.74 1.99
CA SER A 145 16.31 2.87 0.86
C SER A 145 15.67 2.27 -0.39
N GLU A 146 15.99 2.79 -1.56
CA GLU A 146 15.70 2.14 -2.83
C GLU A 146 16.90 1.32 -3.30
N LEU A 147 16.77 0.01 -3.27
CA LEU A 147 17.76 -0.93 -3.82
C LEU A 147 17.58 -0.95 -5.33
N SER A 148 18.59 -0.43 -6.07
CA SER A 148 18.38 -0.05 -7.48
C SER A 148 19.30 -0.73 -8.49
N ALA A 149 20.13 -1.69 -8.07
CA ALA A 149 21.04 -2.38 -8.98
C ALA A 149 20.34 -3.32 -9.98
N GLY A 150 19.25 -3.95 -9.56
CA GLY A 150 18.36 -4.76 -10.40
C GLY A 150 16.99 -4.13 -10.55
N HIS A 151 15.92 -4.87 -10.20
CA HIS A 151 14.60 -4.28 -10.01
C HIS A 151 14.63 -3.34 -8.82
N HIS A 152 14.04 -2.15 -8.96
CA HIS A 152 13.98 -1.21 -7.86
C HIS A 152 13.06 -1.75 -6.74
N ILE A 153 13.62 -1.85 -5.54
CA ILE A 153 12.97 -2.42 -4.36
C ILE A 153 13.10 -1.44 -3.20
N GLY A 154 11.97 -1.03 -2.62
CA GLY A 154 11.96 -0.32 -1.34
C GLY A 154 12.33 -1.28 -0.21
N SER A 155 13.38 -0.94 0.54
CA SER A 155 13.80 -1.60 1.78
C SER A 155 13.43 -0.72 2.97
N TYR A 156 12.66 -1.24 3.93
CA TYR A 156 12.17 -0.45 5.05
C TYR A 156 12.49 -1.09 6.39
N MET A 157 12.72 -0.26 7.40
CA MET A 157 12.97 -0.69 8.78
C MET A 157 14.09 -1.74 8.85
N SER A 158 15.05 -1.61 7.93
CA SER A 158 16.21 -2.47 7.74
C SER A 158 17.43 -1.57 7.64
N GLU A 159 18.57 -2.02 8.15
CA GLU A 159 19.85 -1.33 7.96
C GLU A 159 20.52 -1.70 6.63
N TYR A 160 19.80 -2.38 5.75
CA TYR A 160 20.33 -2.80 4.47
C TYR A 160 20.01 -1.81 3.37
N ALA A 161 21.05 -1.31 2.76
CA ALA A 161 21.05 -0.45 1.58
C ALA A 161 22.07 -0.95 0.55
N GLY A 162 22.11 -2.25 0.30
CA GLY A 162 23.07 -2.85 -0.63
C GLY A 162 22.61 -2.80 -2.08
N ALA A 163 23.55 -2.77 -3.00
CA ALA A 163 23.34 -2.75 -4.45
C ALA A 163 23.67 -4.11 -5.09
N GLU A 164 22.79 -5.07 -4.91
CA GLU A 164 22.92 -6.38 -5.54
C GLU A 164 22.08 -6.43 -6.81
N GLU A 165 22.66 -6.88 -7.92
CA GLU A 165 21.94 -7.09 -9.19
C GLU A 165 20.94 -8.27 -9.09
N ASP A 166 21.14 -9.19 -8.14
CA ASP A 166 20.24 -10.31 -7.87
C ASP A 166 19.26 -9.91 -6.78
N GLU A 167 18.00 -9.76 -7.15
CA GLU A 167 16.90 -9.40 -6.24
C GLU A 167 16.72 -10.42 -5.11
N HIS A 168 17.06 -11.70 -5.34
CA HIS A 168 17.02 -12.71 -4.28
C HIS A 168 18.02 -12.41 -3.16
N LEU A 169 19.23 -11.96 -3.50
CA LEU A 169 20.24 -11.58 -2.51
C LEU A 169 19.79 -10.34 -1.72
N SER A 170 19.31 -9.31 -2.42
CA SER A 170 18.79 -8.10 -1.79
C SER A 170 17.65 -8.41 -0.81
N LEU A 171 16.65 -9.19 -1.23
CA LEU A 171 15.52 -9.54 -0.39
C LEU A 171 15.93 -10.45 0.79
N GLN A 172 16.88 -11.36 0.61
CA GLN A 172 17.43 -12.14 1.72
C GLN A 172 18.10 -11.25 2.78
N GLU A 173 18.87 -10.25 2.35
CA GLU A 173 19.55 -9.33 3.27
C GLU A 173 18.56 -8.45 4.03
N VAL A 174 17.50 -7.95 3.37
CA VAL A 174 16.40 -7.23 4.05
C VAL A 174 15.73 -8.13 5.09
N GLY A 175 15.37 -9.35 4.72
CA GLY A 175 14.70 -10.30 5.62
C GLY A 175 15.55 -10.73 6.80
N LYS A 176 16.87 -10.90 6.63
CA LYS A 176 17.80 -11.22 7.75
C LYS A 176 17.84 -10.12 8.82
N ARG A 177 17.50 -8.90 8.45
CA ARG A 177 17.46 -7.72 9.33
C ARG A 177 16.05 -7.37 9.81
N ASP A 178 15.12 -8.30 9.65
CA ASP A 178 13.71 -8.10 10.00
C ASP A 178 13.07 -6.87 9.30
N GLY A 179 13.58 -6.52 8.11
CA GLY A 179 13.04 -5.43 7.30
C GLY A 179 11.82 -5.83 6.49
N LEU A 180 11.12 -4.84 5.96
CA LEU A 180 10.04 -5.01 4.99
C LEU A 180 10.54 -4.58 3.60
N ALA A 181 9.98 -5.18 2.56
CA ALA A 181 10.29 -4.80 1.19
C ALA A 181 9.02 -4.61 0.36
N MET A 182 9.08 -3.74 -0.65
CA MET A 182 8.07 -3.64 -1.70
C MET A 182 8.72 -3.41 -3.06
N PHE A 183 8.11 -3.88 -4.13
CA PHE A 183 8.56 -3.57 -5.48
C PHE A 183 8.13 -2.15 -5.88
N PHE A 184 9.08 -1.33 -6.32
CA PHE A 184 8.82 0.00 -6.83
C PHE A 184 8.50 -0.04 -8.33
N HIS A 185 7.53 0.77 -8.75
CA HIS A 185 7.11 1.00 -10.14
C HIS A 185 7.27 -0.23 -11.05
N PRO A 186 6.64 -1.39 -10.75
CA PRO A 186 6.82 -2.64 -11.49
C PRO A 186 6.43 -2.54 -12.97
N GLY A 187 5.60 -1.57 -13.35
CA GLY A 187 5.24 -1.28 -14.73
C GLY A 187 6.37 -0.75 -15.59
N ARG A 188 7.48 -0.29 -14.98
CA ARG A 188 8.72 0.09 -15.67
C ARG A 188 9.38 -1.11 -16.38
N TYR A 189 9.18 -2.31 -15.84
CA TYR A 189 9.90 -3.51 -16.25
C TYR A 189 9.01 -4.44 -17.08
N ASN A 190 9.62 -5.17 -18.02
CA ASN A 190 8.92 -6.10 -18.91
C ASN A 190 8.72 -7.51 -18.30
N TRP A 191 8.96 -7.68 -16.99
CA TRP A 191 8.69 -8.94 -16.31
C TRP A 191 7.19 -9.18 -16.18
N ASP A 192 6.77 -10.42 -16.35
CA ASP A 192 5.38 -10.83 -16.19
C ASP A 192 4.98 -11.00 -14.73
N ALA A 193 3.70 -11.29 -14.49
CA ALA A 193 3.20 -11.49 -13.14
C ALA A 193 3.84 -12.70 -12.44
N ASP A 194 4.18 -13.77 -13.19
CA ASP A 194 4.74 -15.01 -12.64
C ASP A 194 6.10 -14.76 -11.98
N TRP A 195 6.91 -13.85 -12.54
CA TRP A 195 8.17 -13.44 -11.94
C TRP A 195 7.96 -12.86 -10.53
N TYR A 196 7.03 -11.92 -10.36
CA TYR A 196 6.70 -11.31 -9.07
C TYR A 196 6.07 -12.31 -8.10
N VAL A 197 5.16 -13.16 -8.58
CA VAL A 197 4.50 -14.21 -7.79
C VAL A 197 5.53 -15.13 -7.13
N ASN A 198 6.62 -15.46 -7.82
CA ASN A 198 7.69 -16.28 -7.26
C ASN A 198 8.35 -15.59 -6.05
N PHE A 199 8.62 -14.28 -6.11
CA PHE A 199 9.18 -13.53 -5.00
C PHE A 199 8.22 -13.42 -3.82
N TYR A 200 6.94 -13.12 -4.07
CA TYR A 200 5.93 -13.03 -3.01
C TYR A 200 5.72 -14.36 -2.28
N ARG A 201 5.82 -15.47 -2.98
CA ARG A 201 5.75 -16.81 -2.37
C ARG A 201 7.00 -17.16 -1.57
N THR A 202 8.15 -16.70 -2.02
CA THR A 202 9.44 -17.03 -1.42
C THR A 202 9.75 -16.17 -0.20
N TYR A 203 9.39 -14.87 -0.22
CA TYR A 203 9.78 -13.88 0.77
C TYR A 203 8.54 -13.26 1.44
N PRO A 204 8.15 -13.72 2.64
CA PRO A 204 6.97 -13.19 3.35
C PRO A 204 7.05 -11.70 3.68
N HIS A 205 8.25 -11.16 3.87
CA HIS A 205 8.51 -9.75 4.16
C HIS A 205 8.44 -8.83 2.94
N VAL A 206 8.27 -9.35 1.73
CA VAL A 206 7.90 -8.56 0.54
C VAL A 206 6.41 -8.33 0.60
N ILE A 207 6.00 -7.17 1.11
CA ILE A 207 4.61 -6.92 1.53
C ILE A 207 3.71 -6.41 0.41
N GLY A 208 4.27 -5.84 -0.66
CA GLY A 208 3.47 -5.21 -1.70
C GLY A 208 4.28 -4.59 -2.82
N GLN A 209 3.63 -3.73 -3.57
CA GLN A 209 4.22 -2.99 -4.68
C GLN A 209 3.57 -1.63 -4.88
N GLU A 210 4.24 -0.75 -5.58
CA GLU A 210 3.59 0.45 -6.11
C GLU A 210 2.58 0.07 -7.18
N ILE A 211 1.41 0.70 -7.09
CA ILE A 211 0.35 0.64 -8.09
C ILE A 211 0.10 2.01 -8.74
N TYR A 212 0.75 3.03 -8.18
CA TYR A 212 0.78 4.37 -8.69
C TYR A 212 2.10 5.04 -8.31
N ASN A 213 2.82 5.53 -9.31
CA ASN A 213 4.11 6.19 -9.15
C ASN A 213 4.10 7.52 -9.90
N GLN A 214 4.52 8.60 -9.23
CA GLN A 214 4.46 9.97 -9.75
C GLN A 214 3.07 10.32 -10.31
N THR A 215 3.00 10.95 -11.48
CA THR A 215 1.76 11.29 -12.22
C THR A 215 1.28 10.14 -13.10
N ASP A 216 1.27 8.90 -12.58
CA ASP A 216 1.00 7.68 -13.38
C ASP A 216 2.06 7.40 -14.44
N ARG A 217 3.32 7.57 -14.08
CA ARG A 217 4.45 7.39 -14.99
C ARG A 217 4.49 5.98 -15.61
N TYR A 218 4.02 4.99 -14.85
CA TYR A 218 4.02 3.58 -15.25
C TYR A 218 2.61 2.97 -15.12
N PRO A 219 1.68 3.26 -16.05
CA PRO A 219 0.27 2.85 -15.93
C PRO A 219 0.08 1.32 -15.89
N MET A 220 1.10 0.54 -16.29
CA MET A 220 1.09 -0.93 -16.19
C MET A 220 1.28 -1.45 -14.75
N ASP A 221 1.56 -0.59 -13.76
CA ASP A 221 1.65 -0.98 -12.35
C ASP A 221 0.36 -1.67 -11.88
N ARG A 222 -0.80 -1.08 -12.18
CA ARG A 222 -2.11 -1.61 -11.76
C ARG A 222 -2.52 -2.90 -12.44
N PRO A 223 -2.50 -3.02 -13.78
CA PRO A 223 -2.81 -4.29 -14.45
C PRO A 223 -1.88 -5.42 -13.99
N LYS A 224 -0.60 -5.15 -13.78
CA LYS A 224 0.36 -6.12 -13.28
C LYS A 224 0.02 -6.54 -11.84
N TRP A 225 -0.34 -5.59 -10.98
CA TRP A 225 -0.81 -5.90 -9.62
C TRP A 225 -2.04 -6.80 -9.64
N ASP A 226 -3.06 -6.48 -10.44
CA ASP A 226 -4.27 -7.27 -10.55
C ASP A 226 -3.98 -8.71 -11.05
N ALA A 227 -3.05 -8.88 -12.00
CA ALA A 227 -2.62 -10.20 -12.46
C ALA A 227 -1.86 -11.00 -11.38
N ILE A 228 -1.05 -10.34 -10.56
CA ILE A 228 -0.37 -10.93 -9.40
C ILE A 228 -1.39 -11.34 -8.32
N LEU A 229 -2.32 -10.45 -7.99
CA LEU A 229 -3.38 -10.72 -7.02
C LEU A 229 -4.23 -11.91 -7.44
N HIS A 230 -4.56 -12.03 -8.73
CA HIS A 230 -5.33 -13.16 -9.24
C HIS A 230 -4.68 -14.51 -8.92
N GLN A 231 -3.35 -14.58 -8.95
CA GLN A 231 -2.60 -15.82 -8.70
C GLN A 231 -2.31 -16.08 -7.21
N LEU A 232 -2.33 -15.06 -6.37
CA LEU A 232 -1.92 -15.16 -4.98
C LEU A 232 -3.07 -15.08 -3.99
N MET A 233 -4.13 -14.31 -4.29
CA MET A 233 -5.29 -14.18 -3.42
C MET A 233 -6.18 -15.43 -3.49
N PRO A 234 -6.85 -15.80 -2.41
CA PRO A 234 -6.89 -15.11 -1.12
C PRO A 234 -5.75 -15.46 -0.16
N ASP A 235 -4.89 -16.42 -0.52
CA ASP A 235 -3.93 -17.03 0.42
C ASP A 235 -2.75 -16.12 0.77
N ARG A 236 -2.34 -15.27 -0.19
CA ARG A 236 -1.18 -14.38 -0.04
C ARG A 236 -1.52 -12.97 -0.54
N PRO A 237 -1.94 -12.08 0.36
CA PRO A 237 -2.16 -10.68 0.01
C PRO A 237 -0.87 -9.98 -0.47
N VAL A 238 -1.02 -9.10 -1.45
CA VAL A 238 0.01 -8.18 -1.93
C VAL A 238 -0.58 -6.78 -1.89
N TRP A 239 -0.04 -5.93 -1.01
CA TRP A 239 -0.62 -4.61 -0.78
C TRP A 239 -0.21 -3.63 -1.87
N GLY A 240 -1.12 -2.73 -2.24
CA GLY A 240 -0.85 -1.62 -3.15
C GLY A 240 -0.37 -0.39 -2.38
N PHE A 241 0.60 0.33 -2.97
CA PHE A 241 1.11 1.60 -2.47
C PHE A 241 1.12 2.64 -3.59
N ALA A 242 1.02 3.92 -3.22
CA ALA A 242 1.09 5.03 -4.16
C ALA A 242 2.09 6.06 -3.63
N ASN A 243 3.15 6.32 -4.39
CA ASN A 243 4.24 7.16 -3.93
C ASN A 243 4.64 8.20 -4.99
N ASP A 244 5.29 9.24 -4.51
CA ASP A 244 5.69 10.38 -5.31
C ASP A 244 6.95 10.12 -6.15
N ASP A 245 7.83 9.22 -5.69
CA ASP A 245 9.14 8.98 -6.33
C ASP A 245 9.81 10.33 -6.67
N THR A 246 9.97 11.14 -5.61
CA THR A 246 10.27 12.57 -5.72
C THR A 246 11.70 12.79 -6.18
N HIS A 247 11.89 13.50 -7.30
CA HIS A 247 13.19 13.94 -7.79
C HIS A 247 13.28 15.47 -7.94
N GLY A 248 12.16 16.16 -7.95
CA GLY A 248 12.11 17.62 -8.18
C GLY A 248 10.81 18.26 -7.72
N THR A 249 10.69 19.58 -7.89
CA THR A 249 9.60 20.41 -7.35
C THR A 249 8.20 19.89 -7.68
N HIS A 250 8.01 19.34 -8.88
CA HIS A 250 6.70 18.91 -9.37
C HIS A 250 6.33 17.50 -8.94
N HIS A 251 7.16 16.84 -8.14
CA HIS A 251 6.94 15.48 -7.67
C HIS A 251 6.47 15.41 -6.22
N PHE A 252 6.29 16.52 -5.52
CA PHE A 252 5.77 16.53 -4.15
C PHE A 252 4.26 16.54 -4.11
N GLY A 253 3.65 15.63 -3.34
CA GLY A 253 2.21 15.64 -3.09
C GLY A 253 1.35 15.07 -4.23
N LEU A 254 1.92 14.21 -5.05
CA LEU A 254 1.22 13.54 -6.16
C LEU A 254 0.35 12.39 -5.68
N ASN A 255 0.75 11.72 -4.60
CA ASN A 255 0.12 10.49 -4.12
C ASN A 255 0.14 10.41 -2.60
N ARG A 256 -0.87 9.79 -2.00
CA ARG A 256 -0.93 9.57 -0.55
C ARG A 256 -1.25 8.13 -0.24
N ASN A 257 -0.47 7.54 0.66
CA ASN A 257 -0.85 6.33 1.39
C ASN A 257 -1.51 6.80 2.70
N VAL A 258 -2.78 6.54 2.90
CA VAL A 258 -3.52 6.97 4.09
C VAL A 258 -3.55 5.83 5.08
N PHE A 259 -2.69 5.88 6.08
CA PHE A 259 -2.56 4.86 7.12
C PHE A 259 -3.69 4.96 8.14
N LEU A 260 -4.26 3.81 8.49
CA LEU A 260 -5.37 3.64 9.42
C LEU A 260 -4.83 3.05 10.72
N ILE A 261 -4.30 3.89 11.61
CA ILE A 261 -3.65 3.49 12.86
C ILE A 261 -4.14 4.32 14.05
N SER A 262 -3.98 3.80 15.27
CA SER A 262 -4.40 4.51 16.48
C SER A 262 -3.49 5.67 16.85
N ASP A 263 -2.19 5.45 16.73
CA ASP A 263 -1.15 6.40 17.12
C ASP A 263 0.03 6.35 16.13
N LEU A 264 0.68 7.48 15.96
CA LEU A 264 1.81 7.65 15.05
C LEU A 264 3.08 7.10 15.70
N THR A 265 3.27 5.77 15.61
CA THR A 265 4.47 5.06 16.07
C THR A 265 4.99 4.13 14.98
N ILE A 266 6.28 3.81 15.04
CA ILE A 266 6.91 2.95 14.03
C ILE A 266 6.32 1.53 14.04
N GLU A 267 5.93 1.02 15.20
CA GLU A 267 5.31 -0.28 15.36
C GLU A 267 3.93 -0.34 14.70
N ASN A 268 3.12 0.71 14.87
CA ASN A 268 1.81 0.80 14.25
C ASN A 268 1.92 0.98 12.72
N VAL A 269 2.88 1.77 12.25
CA VAL A 269 3.15 1.93 10.81
C VAL A 269 3.62 0.60 10.22
N ARG A 270 4.56 -0.10 10.87
CA ARG A 270 5.00 -1.43 10.45
C ARG A 270 3.84 -2.40 10.36
N SER A 271 3.04 -2.49 11.42
CA SER A 271 1.87 -3.36 11.46
C SER A 271 0.87 -3.03 10.34
N ALA A 272 0.63 -1.75 10.08
CA ALA A 272 -0.25 -1.33 9.00
C ALA A 272 0.30 -1.70 7.61
N MET A 273 1.60 -1.59 7.39
CA MET A 273 2.26 -2.05 6.17
C MET A 273 2.15 -3.56 5.98
N GLU A 274 2.34 -4.34 7.04
CA GLU A 274 2.26 -5.81 7.01
C GLU A 274 0.83 -6.32 6.75
N HIS A 275 -0.20 -5.61 7.23
CA HIS A 275 -1.60 -6.04 7.17
C HIS A 275 -2.46 -5.29 6.15
N GLY A 276 -1.90 -4.29 5.46
CA GLY A 276 -2.65 -3.48 4.50
C GLY A 276 -3.65 -2.51 5.15
N HIS A 277 -3.40 -2.06 6.39
CA HIS A 277 -4.26 -1.11 7.08
C HIS A 277 -4.05 0.33 6.56
N LEU A 278 -4.23 0.48 5.28
CA LEU A 278 -4.14 1.75 4.57
C LEU A 278 -5.00 1.72 3.30
N TYR A 279 -5.34 2.89 2.80
CA TYR A 279 -5.88 3.07 1.45
C TYR A 279 -5.07 4.14 0.73
N LEU A 280 -5.24 4.25 -0.59
CA LEU A 280 -4.46 5.18 -1.41
C LEU A 280 -5.34 6.31 -1.88
N TYR A 281 -4.77 7.51 -1.99
CA TYR A 281 -5.41 8.66 -2.59
C TYR A 281 -4.51 9.31 -3.63
N ILE A 282 -5.07 9.51 -4.81
CA ILE A 282 -4.42 10.16 -5.94
C ILE A 282 -5.18 11.44 -6.22
N PRO A 283 -4.67 12.62 -5.84
CA PRO A 283 -5.35 13.89 -6.04
C PRO A 283 -5.41 14.30 -7.53
N VAL A 284 -6.42 15.10 -7.89
CA VAL A 284 -6.47 15.78 -9.17
C VAL A 284 -5.51 16.98 -9.18
N GLU A 285 -5.54 17.78 -8.12
CA GLU A 285 -4.61 18.89 -7.92
C GLU A 285 -3.49 18.47 -6.97
N ILE A 286 -2.25 18.75 -7.37
CA ILE A 286 -1.05 18.36 -6.60
C ILE A 286 -1.10 18.93 -5.19
N GLY A 287 -0.89 18.08 -4.19
CA GLY A 287 -0.87 18.44 -2.78
C GLY A 287 -2.21 18.37 -2.08
N ASP A 288 -3.32 18.21 -2.81
CA ASP A 288 -4.65 18.13 -2.19
C ASP A 288 -4.77 16.90 -1.27
N ARG A 289 -5.57 17.08 -0.23
CA ARG A 289 -5.94 16.04 0.72
C ARG A 289 -7.20 15.29 0.24
N PRO A 290 -7.39 14.04 0.72
CA PRO A 290 -8.57 13.26 0.36
C PRO A 290 -9.88 14.01 0.67
N ASP A 291 -10.69 14.25 -0.35
CA ASP A 291 -12.05 14.79 -0.24
C ASP A 291 -13.07 13.70 0.11
N VAL A 292 -12.68 12.44 -0.05
CA VAL A 292 -13.44 11.26 0.39
C VAL A 292 -12.57 10.40 1.31
N THR A 293 -13.12 10.03 2.46
CA THR A 293 -12.46 9.14 3.42
C THR A 293 -13.27 7.87 3.64
N ILE A 294 -12.58 6.73 3.75
CA ILE A 294 -13.20 5.46 4.15
C ILE A 294 -13.39 5.49 5.66
N ARG A 295 -14.64 5.40 6.13
CA ARG A 295 -15.02 5.49 7.55
C ARG A 295 -15.34 4.16 8.18
N ASN A 296 -15.68 3.16 7.38
CA ASN A 296 -15.86 1.79 7.82
C ASN A 296 -15.86 0.84 6.62
N VAL A 297 -15.41 -0.38 6.86
CA VAL A 297 -15.51 -1.49 5.91
C VAL A 297 -16.07 -2.70 6.65
N GLU A 298 -17.23 -3.15 6.20
CA GLU A 298 -17.97 -4.25 6.83
C GLU A 298 -18.05 -5.42 5.86
N THR A 299 -17.70 -6.60 6.35
CA THR A 299 -18.00 -7.86 5.67
C THR A 299 -18.97 -8.66 6.52
N TYR A 300 -20.09 -9.03 5.95
CA TYR A 300 -21.07 -9.87 6.62
C TYR A 300 -21.59 -10.94 5.65
N ARG A 301 -21.24 -12.20 5.90
CA ARG A 301 -21.50 -13.32 4.99
C ARG A 301 -20.98 -12.99 3.58
N ASP A 302 -21.87 -12.98 2.61
CA ASP A 302 -21.61 -12.74 1.18
C ASP A 302 -21.65 -11.26 0.77
N VAL A 303 -21.71 -10.33 1.74
CA VAL A 303 -21.80 -8.89 1.48
C VAL A 303 -20.55 -8.16 1.98
N LEU A 304 -20.01 -7.29 1.13
CA LEU A 304 -18.96 -6.31 1.43
C LEU A 304 -19.56 -4.91 1.29
N LYS A 305 -19.41 -4.06 2.32
CA LYS A 305 -19.95 -2.71 2.37
C LYS A 305 -18.91 -1.69 2.75
N LEU A 306 -18.83 -0.61 1.98
CA LEU A 306 -18.06 0.59 2.32
C LEU A 306 -18.96 1.63 2.97
N THR A 307 -18.44 2.32 3.98
CA THR A 307 -19.01 3.55 4.52
C THR A 307 -18.01 4.67 4.30
N LEU A 308 -18.44 5.69 3.60
CA LEU A 308 -17.60 6.82 3.19
C LEU A 308 -18.08 8.11 3.86
N ASN A 309 -17.14 9.06 4.02
CA ASN A 309 -17.43 10.45 4.34
C ASN A 309 -16.85 11.33 3.23
N GLY A 310 -17.62 12.32 2.79
CA GLY A 310 -17.29 13.16 1.63
C GLY A 310 -18.18 12.86 0.41
N ASN A 311 -18.01 13.66 -0.64
CA ASN A 311 -18.77 13.51 -1.87
C ASN A 311 -17.98 12.67 -2.88
N TYR A 312 -18.61 11.65 -3.42
CA TYR A 312 -18.05 10.82 -4.47
C TYR A 312 -19.01 10.74 -5.66
N ASN A 313 -18.45 10.53 -6.84
CA ASN A 313 -19.21 10.43 -8.09
C ASN A 313 -19.60 8.98 -8.38
N GLU A 314 -18.64 8.05 -8.18
CA GLU A 314 -18.82 6.63 -8.50
C GLU A 314 -17.92 5.77 -7.61
N ILE A 315 -18.33 4.52 -7.40
CA ILE A 315 -17.52 3.46 -6.81
C ILE A 315 -17.52 2.31 -7.78
N GLU A 316 -16.33 1.87 -8.19
CA GLU A 316 -16.14 0.75 -9.08
C GLU A 316 -15.45 -0.40 -8.34
N TRP A 317 -16.02 -1.62 -8.44
CA TRP A 317 -15.41 -2.84 -7.96
C TRP A 317 -14.71 -3.53 -9.11
N ILE A 318 -13.42 -3.79 -8.92
CA ILE A 318 -12.51 -4.26 -9.97
C ILE A 318 -11.94 -5.62 -9.55
N THR A 319 -11.80 -6.51 -10.53
CA THR A 319 -11.05 -7.75 -10.45
C THR A 319 -10.22 -7.96 -11.71
N HIS A 320 -9.43 -9.03 -11.75
CA HIS A 320 -8.71 -9.47 -12.94
C HIS A 320 -9.55 -10.49 -13.72
N ASN A 321 -9.65 -10.31 -15.02
CA ASN A 321 -10.25 -11.28 -15.91
C ASN A 321 -9.16 -12.18 -16.52
N PRO A 322 -9.08 -13.47 -16.13
CA PRO A 322 -8.01 -14.37 -16.61
C PRO A 322 -8.12 -14.73 -18.08
N GLU A 323 -9.29 -14.55 -18.72
CA GLU A 323 -9.48 -14.85 -20.15
C GLU A 323 -8.91 -13.74 -21.03
N THR A 324 -9.04 -12.49 -20.62
CA THR A 324 -8.53 -11.33 -21.37
C THR A 324 -7.15 -10.88 -20.89
N GLY A 325 -6.77 -11.23 -19.66
CA GLY A 325 -5.57 -10.73 -18.99
C GLY A 325 -5.69 -9.29 -18.50
N GLU A 326 -6.89 -8.72 -18.47
CA GLU A 326 -7.14 -7.31 -18.13
C GLU A 326 -7.91 -7.16 -16.81
N SER A 327 -7.78 -5.98 -16.20
CA SER A 327 -8.64 -5.57 -15.09
C SER A 327 -10.02 -5.20 -15.60
N GLU A 328 -11.07 -5.62 -14.91
CA GLU A 328 -12.46 -5.30 -15.30
C GLU A 328 -13.27 -4.78 -14.10
N THR A 329 -14.16 -3.82 -14.38
CA THR A 329 -15.18 -3.37 -13.43
C THR A 329 -16.36 -4.32 -13.46
N ILE A 330 -16.58 -5.03 -12.35
CA ILE A 330 -17.62 -6.06 -12.22
C ILE A 330 -18.90 -5.55 -11.55
N HIS A 331 -18.81 -4.48 -10.79
CA HIS A 331 -19.94 -3.90 -10.05
C HIS A 331 -19.68 -2.43 -9.70
N LYS A 332 -20.77 -1.68 -9.40
CA LYS A 332 -20.73 -0.28 -8.95
C LYS A 332 -21.55 -0.06 -7.70
N GLY A 333 -21.09 0.84 -6.82
CA GLY A 333 -21.80 1.26 -5.61
C GLY A 333 -21.15 0.78 -4.30
N LEU A 334 -21.74 1.20 -3.17
CA LEU A 334 -21.25 0.98 -1.80
C LEU A 334 -21.27 -0.48 -1.34
N LEU A 335 -22.13 -1.30 -1.95
CA LEU A 335 -22.35 -2.70 -1.58
C LEU A 335 -21.92 -3.60 -2.72
N LEU A 336 -21.16 -4.64 -2.38
CA LEU A 336 -20.84 -5.73 -3.30
C LEU A 336 -21.30 -7.05 -2.68
N ASN A 337 -21.97 -7.88 -3.49
CA ASN A 337 -22.39 -9.22 -3.09
C ASN A 337 -21.55 -10.25 -3.84
N THR A 338 -21.16 -11.35 -3.20
CA THR A 338 -20.40 -12.42 -3.88
C THR A 338 -21.09 -12.96 -5.12
N SER A 339 -22.43 -12.89 -5.17
CA SER A 339 -23.20 -13.27 -6.37
C SER A 339 -22.96 -12.38 -7.60
N ASN A 340 -22.43 -11.17 -7.39
CA ASN A 340 -22.05 -10.24 -8.46
C ASN A 340 -20.59 -10.40 -8.90
N VAL A 341 -19.86 -11.31 -8.27
CA VAL A 341 -18.44 -11.51 -8.53
C VAL A 341 -18.23 -12.76 -9.39
N PRO A 342 -17.51 -12.67 -10.52
CA PRO A 342 -17.22 -13.83 -11.37
C PRO A 342 -16.62 -14.99 -10.57
N THR A 343 -16.99 -16.22 -10.91
CA THR A 343 -16.51 -17.43 -10.20
C THR A 343 -14.99 -17.62 -10.32
N SER A 344 -14.40 -17.08 -11.36
CA SER A 344 -12.95 -17.08 -11.58
C SER A 344 -12.18 -16.05 -10.73
N ALA A 345 -12.86 -15.06 -10.16
CA ALA A 345 -12.22 -14.02 -9.38
C ALA A 345 -11.73 -14.56 -8.01
N THR A 346 -10.50 -14.23 -7.66
CA THR A 346 -9.87 -14.56 -6.37
C THR A 346 -9.83 -13.36 -5.42
N PHE A 347 -10.03 -12.16 -5.95
CA PHE A 347 -10.06 -10.90 -5.21
C PHE A 347 -11.00 -9.89 -5.87
N VAL A 348 -11.33 -8.86 -5.10
CA VAL A 348 -11.90 -7.60 -5.60
C VAL A 348 -11.25 -6.44 -4.88
N ARG A 349 -11.21 -5.28 -5.52
CA ARG A 349 -10.79 -4.01 -4.91
C ARG A 349 -11.71 -2.89 -5.38
N ALA A 350 -11.86 -1.83 -4.59
CA ALA A 350 -12.67 -0.69 -4.97
C ALA A 350 -11.81 0.49 -5.43
N VAL A 351 -12.32 1.23 -6.41
CA VAL A 351 -11.88 2.57 -6.79
C VAL A 351 -13.05 3.51 -6.57
N ILE A 352 -12.85 4.52 -5.72
CA ILE A 352 -13.83 5.56 -5.44
C ILE A 352 -13.40 6.80 -6.22
N LEU A 353 -14.27 7.30 -7.07
CA LEU A 353 -14.04 8.48 -7.91
C LEU A 353 -14.75 9.67 -7.28
N SER A 354 -14.02 10.78 -7.12
CA SER A 354 -14.51 12.04 -6.62
C SER A 354 -14.02 13.20 -7.51
N ASP A 355 -14.50 14.41 -7.27
CA ASP A 355 -14.02 15.59 -7.98
C ASP A 355 -12.56 15.92 -7.60
N GLY A 356 -12.18 15.63 -6.35
CA GLY A 356 -10.83 15.88 -5.83
C GLY A 356 -9.81 14.80 -6.20
N GLY A 357 -10.24 13.57 -6.55
CA GLY A 357 -9.29 12.53 -6.86
C GLY A 357 -9.86 11.12 -6.95
N ARG A 358 -8.96 10.15 -6.76
CA ARG A 358 -9.28 8.71 -6.77
C ARG A 358 -8.78 8.07 -5.50
N THR A 359 -9.66 7.33 -4.81
CA THR A 359 -9.28 6.53 -3.65
C THR A 359 -9.30 5.05 -4.04
N TYR A 360 -8.24 4.32 -3.72
CA TYR A 360 -8.10 2.88 -3.97
C TYR A 360 -8.09 2.14 -2.64
N THR A 361 -8.94 1.13 -2.50
CA THR A 361 -8.84 0.20 -1.36
C THR A 361 -7.74 -0.82 -1.56
N GLN A 362 -7.31 -1.46 -0.49
CA GLN A 362 -6.58 -2.72 -0.56
C GLN A 362 -7.50 -3.84 -1.08
N PRO A 363 -6.92 -4.95 -1.61
CA PRO A 363 -7.69 -6.04 -2.18
C PRO A 363 -8.40 -6.87 -1.09
N PHE A 364 -9.65 -7.21 -1.35
CA PHE A 364 -10.44 -8.16 -0.58
C PHE A 364 -10.32 -9.55 -1.21
N GLY A 365 -9.87 -10.53 -0.45
CA GLY A 365 -9.83 -11.91 -0.91
C GLY A 365 -11.22 -12.52 -0.99
N ILE A 366 -11.40 -13.52 -1.85
CA ILE A 366 -12.68 -14.22 -2.02
C ILE A 366 -12.50 -15.68 -1.63
N ILE A 367 -13.20 -16.11 -0.61
CA ILE A 367 -13.30 -17.52 -0.22
C ILE A 367 -14.53 -18.12 -0.88
N ARG A 368 -14.33 -19.16 -1.67
CA ARG A 368 -15.37 -19.96 -2.28
C ARG A 368 -15.65 -21.17 -1.40
N GLU A 369 -16.83 -21.21 -0.80
CA GLU A 369 -17.28 -22.38 -0.08
C GLU A 369 -17.83 -23.40 -1.09
N ASN A 370 -17.13 -24.51 -1.27
CA ASN A 370 -17.57 -25.59 -2.14
C ASN A 370 -18.98 -26.05 -1.73
N ASN A 371 -19.94 -25.91 -2.62
CA ASN A 371 -21.28 -26.47 -2.47
C ASN A 371 -21.26 -27.98 -2.64
#